data_2ebe0facff002294981d4814f154a6f1
#
_entry.id   2ebe0facff002294981d4814f154a6f1
#
_cell.length_a   1.000
_cell.length_b   1.000
_cell.length_c   1.000
_cell.angle_alpha   90.00
_cell.angle_beta   90.00
_cell.angle_gamma   90.00
#
_symmetry.space_group_name_H-M   'P 1'
#
loop_
_entity.id
_entity.type
_entity.pdbx_description
1 polymer ?
#
loop_
_entity_poly.entity_id
_entity_poly.type
_entity_poly.pdbx_seq_one_letter_code
_entity_poly.pdbx_strand_id
1 'polypeptide(L)'
;MKKIVKQVVGIDVAQKELVVSLGRMYDDWSPEVYANKSFANTQKGFMTLVAWVKKWSDPGCSVRFVMESTGVYHESLAYFLDEKGYELTVVLPNKISNYFRTLDVKTITGKTAADAITMFGLEKKLETWKRPKKI
;
A
#
# COMPACT_ATOMS: atom_id res chain seq x y z
N MET A 1 0.96 -25.46 8.67
CA MET A 1 0.47 -24.52 7.63
C MET A 1 0.39 -23.12 8.22
N LYS A 2 1.03 -22.16 7.58
CA LYS A 2 1.04 -20.78 8.07
C LYS A 2 -0.30 -20.08 7.80
N LYS A 3 -0.75 -19.31 8.77
CA LYS A 3 -1.98 -18.53 8.65
C LYS A 3 -1.64 -17.07 8.36
N ILE A 4 -2.40 -16.44 7.47
CA ILE A 4 -2.25 -15.02 7.15
C ILE A 4 -2.93 -14.20 8.26
N VAL A 5 -2.17 -13.29 8.89
CA VAL A 5 -2.69 -12.43 9.95
C VAL A 5 -2.83 -10.97 9.53
N LYS A 6 -2.20 -10.59 8.41
CA LYS A 6 -2.26 -9.20 7.91
C LYS A 6 -2.02 -9.17 6.41
N GLN A 7 -2.77 -8.33 5.70
CA GLN A 7 -2.56 -8.09 4.27
C GLN A 7 -2.44 -6.59 4.01
N VAL A 8 -1.44 -6.23 3.20
CA VAL A 8 -1.15 -4.83 2.86
C VAL A 8 -0.97 -4.68 1.37
N VAL A 9 -1.54 -3.60 0.84
CA VAL A 9 -1.31 -3.14 -0.53
C VAL A 9 -0.49 -1.85 -0.42
N GLY A 10 0.77 -1.92 -0.81
CA GLY A 10 1.66 -0.76 -0.79
C GLY A 10 1.66 -0.07 -2.14
N ILE A 11 1.51 1.24 -2.15
CA ILE A 11 1.36 2.00 -3.39
C ILE A 11 2.35 3.15 -3.41
N ASP A 12 3.23 3.12 -4.42
CA ASP A 12 4.12 4.23 -4.76
C ASP A 12 3.37 5.10 -5.77
N VAL A 13 2.96 6.29 -5.33
CA VAL A 13 2.10 7.17 -6.11
C VAL A 13 2.92 8.18 -6.88
N ALA A 14 2.73 8.22 -8.20
CA ALA A 14 3.25 9.26 -9.07
C ALA A 14 2.10 9.98 -9.76
N GLN A 15 2.40 11.09 -10.43
CA GLN A 15 1.37 11.90 -11.07
C GLN A 15 0.45 11.10 -12.00
N LYS A 16 1.06 10.24 -12.84
CA LYS A 16 0.32 9.51 -13.87
C LYS A 16 0.25 8.01 -13.63
N GLU A 17 1.00 7.50 -12.68
CA GLU A 17 1.16 6.07 -12.49
C GLU A 17 1.17 5.69 -11.03
N LEU A 18 0.64 4.52 -10.74
CA LEU A 18 0.69 3.88 -9.43
C LEU A 18 1.47 2.57 -9.56
N VAL A 19 2.53 2.41 -8.78
CA VAL A 19 3.24 1.13 -8.69
C VAL A 19 2.78 0.45 -7.41
N VAL A 20 2.24 -0.75 -7.54
CA VAL A 20 1.52 -1.42 -6.45
C VAL A 20 2.18 -2.75 -6.13
N SER A 21 2.34 -3.03 -4.84
CA SER A 21 2.82 -4.31 -4.34
C SER A 21 1.80 -4.91 -3.39
N LEU A 22 1.66 -6.23 -3.41
CA LEU A 22 0.85 -6.96 -2.45
C LEU A 22 1.73 -7.71 -1.48
N GLY A 23 1.43 -7.60 -0.21
CA GLY A 23 2.16 -8.29 0.84
C GLY A 23 1.25 -8.92 1.87
N ARG A 24 1.77 -9.91 2.56
CA ARG A 24 1.07 -10.58 3.66
C ARG A 24 2.03 -10.91 4.79
N MET A 25 1.51 -10.93 6.00
CA MET A 25 2.23 -11.35 7.19
C MET A 25 1.59 -12.65 7.67
N TYR A 26 2.42 -13.64 7.95
CA TYR A 26 1.97 -14.91 8.47
C TYR A 26 2.02 -14.94 9.99
N ASP A 27 1.40 -15.93 10.60
CA ASP A 27 1.30 -16.06 12.06
C ASP A 27 2.64 -16.33 12.75
N ASP A 28 3.68 -16.72 11.99
CA ASP A 28 5.04 -16.84 12.49
C ASP A 28 5.85 -15.54 12.34
N TRP A 29 5.15 -14.44 12.00
CA TRP A 29 5.74 -13.11 11.78
C TRP A 29 6.70 -13.04 10.59
N SER A 30 6.55 -13.95 9.62
CA SER A 30 7.30 -13.86 8.37
C SER A 30 6.49 -13.05 7.34
N PRO A 31 7.09 -11.99 6.78
CA PRO A 31 6.45 -11.20 5.74
C PRO A 31 6.75 -11.76 4.36
N GLU A 32 5.83 -11.55 3.43
CA GLU A 32 6.01 -11.93 2.03
C GLU A 32 5.41 -10.86 1.13
N VAL A 33 6.21 -10.32 0.22
CA VAL A 33 5.73 -9.46 -0.86
C VAL A 33 5.70 -10.34 -2.11
N TYR A 34 4.52 -10.58 -2.65
CA TYR A 34 4.33 -11.66 -3.62
C TYR A 34 3.82 -11.24 -4.99
N ALA A 35 3.43 -9.99 -5.17
CA ALA A 35 2.92 -9.52 -6.47
C ALA A 35 3.14 -8.02 -6.64
N ASN A 36 3.35 -7.62 -7.89
CA ASN A 36 3.54 -6.21 -8.26
C ASN A 36 2.78 -5.95 -9.55
N LYS A 37 2.24 -4.74 -9.69
CA LYS A 37 1.64 -4.30 -10.94
C LYS A 37 1.53 -2.78 -10.95
N SER A 38 1.62 -2.19 -12.15
CA SER A 38 1.42 -0.75 -12.35
C SER A 38 0.03 -0.47 -12.89
N PHE A 39 -0.54 0.65 -12.45
CA PHE A 39 -1.86 1.11 -12.88
C PHE A 39 -1.78 2.60 -13.19
N ALA A 40 -2.71 3.09 -13.98
CA ALA A 40 -2.83 4.53 -14.23
C ALA A 40 -3.38 5.23 -12.98
N ASN A 41 -2.90 6.43 -12.70
CA ASN A 41 -3.44 7.26 -11.62
C ASN A 41 -4.68 8.00 -12.12
N THR A 42 -5.75 7.25 -12.37
CA THR A 42 -7.04 7.72 -12.89
C THR A 42 -8.16 6.92 -12.24
N GLN A 43 -9.39 7.38 -12.36
CA GLN A 43 -10.54 6.64 -11.83
C GLN A 43 -10.62 5.23 -12.41
N LYS A 44 -10.39 5.08 -13.70
CA LYS A 44 -10.35 3.76 -14.34
C LYS A 44 -9.22 2.90 -13.79
N GLY A 45 -8.04 3.49 -13.57
CA GLY A 45 -6.90 2.79 -12.97
C GLY A 45 -7.20 2.32 -11.56
N PHE A 46 -7.90 3.12 -10.77
CA PHE A 46 -8.30 2.74 -9.40
C PHE A 46 -9.24 1.54 -9.41
N MET A 47 -10.19 1.52 -10.34
CA MET A 47 -11.13 0.40 -10.46
C MET A 47 -10.42 -0.90 -10.82
N THR A 48 -9.46 -0.85 -11.77
CA THR A 48 -8.68 -2.02 -12.15
C THR A 48 -7.75 -2.46 -11.03
N LEU A 49 -7.20 -1.52 -10.26
CA LEU A 49 -6.35 -1.81 -9.11
C LEU A 49 -7.14 -2.59 -8.05
N VAL A 50 -8.32 -2.12 -7.69
CA VAL A 50 -9.15 -2.79 -6.68
C VAL A 50 -9.56 -4.18 -7.13
N ALA A 51 -9.91 -4.34 -8.42
CA ALA A 51 -10.25 -5.65 -8.98
C ALA A 51 -9.07 -6.62 -8.90
N TRP A 52 -7.87 -6.14 -9.21
CA TRP A 52 -6.64 -6.94 -9.14
C TRP A 52 -6.34 -7.35 -7.69
N VAL A 53 -6.49 -6.42 -6.74
CA VAL A 53 -6.27 -6.71 -5.31
C VAL A 53 -7.24 -7.80 -4.84
N LYS A 54 -8.51 -7.70 -5.20
CA LYS A 54 -9.52 -8.71 -4.83
C LYS A 54 -9.18 -10.09 -5.39
N LYS A 55 -8.64 -10.13 -6.61
CA LYS A 55 -8.28 -11.39 -7.26
C LYS A 55 -7.11 -12.09 -6.56
N TRP A 56 -6.12 -11.32 -6.10
CA TRP A 56 -4.86 -11.87 -5.60
C TRP A 56 -4.73 -11.88 -4.08
N SER A 57 -5.64 -11.24 -3.35
CA SER A 57 -5.62 -11.26 -1.89
C SER A 57 -6.48 -12.39 -1.34
N ASP A 58 -6.22 -12.77 -0.08
CA ASP A 58 -7.00 -13.79 0.62
C ASP A 58 -8.29 -13.16 1.13
N PRO A 59 -9.47 -13.71 0.78
CA PRO A 59 -10.75 -13.13 1.24
C PRO A 59 -11.01 -13.31 2.74
N GLY A 60 -10.27 -14.19 3.40
CA GLY A 60 -10.43 -14.45 4.83
C GLY A 60 -9.76 -13.43 5.73
N CYS A 61 -9.05 -12.46 5.17
CA CYS A 61 -8.32 -11.45 5.92
C CYS A 61 -8.52 -10.09 5.25
N SER A 62 -8.83 -9.06 6.03
CA SER A 62 -9.02 -7.72 5.48
C SER A 62 -7.71 -7.15 4.91
N VAL A 63 -7.84 -6.27 3.95
CA VAL A 63 -6.70 -5.65 3.26
C VAL A 63 -6.60 -4.20 3.67
N ARG A 64 -5.40 -3.74 3.98
CA ARG A 64 -5.11 -2.33 4.23
C ARG A 64 -4.27 -1.76 3.10
N PHE A 65 -4.71 -0.63 2.56
CA PHE A 65 -3.96 0.11 1.56
C PHE A 65 -3.02 1.08 2.26
N VAL A 66 -1.76 1.13 1.83
CA VAL A 66 -0.76 2.04 2.39
C VAL A 66 -0.12 2.80 1.25
N MET A 67 -0.09 4.13 1.34
CA MET A 67 0.51 4.97 0.32
C MET A 67 1.29 6.10 0.95
N GLU A 68 2.30 6.57 0.23
CA GLU A 68 3.11 7.70 0.65
C GLU A 68 2.48 8.99 0.12
N SER A 69 2.41 10.02 0.97
CA SER A 69 1.92 11.33 0.56
C SER A 69 3.01 12.10 -0.17
N THR A 70 3.01 12.02 -1.50
CA THR A 70 3.95 12.76 -2.35
C THR A 70 3.17 13.87 -3.05
N GLY A 71 3.31 15.10 -2.57
CA GLY A 71 2.53 16.22 -3.08
C GLY A 71 1.03 15.97 -2.91
N VAL A 72 0.27 16.17 -3.98
CA VAL A 72 -1.20 15.99 -3.99
C VAL A 72 -1.64 14.77 -4.78
N TYR A 73 -0.72 14.05 -5.38
CA TYR A 73 -1.06 13.00 -6.35
C TYR A 73 -1.75 11.77 -5.75
N HIS A 74 -1.64 11.58 -4.44
CA HIS A 74 -2.29 10.48 -3.72
C HIS A 74 -3.76 10.77 -3.38
N GLU A 75 -4.18 12.04 -3.41
CA GLU A 75 -5.48 12.45 -2.87
C GLU A 75 -6.66 11.77 -3.57
N SER A 76 -6.68 11.75 -4.91
CA SER A 76 -7.79 11.13 -5.64
C SER A 76 -7.96 9.66 -5.30
N LEU A 77 -6.85 8.93 -5.21
CA LEU A 77 -6.90 7.52 -4.82
C LEU A 77 -7.37 7.36 -3.38
N ALA A 78 -6.89 8.21 -2.46
CA ALA A 78 -7.31 8.14 -1.06
C ALA A 78 -8.82 8.34 -0.92
N TYR A 79 -9.37 9.35 -1.59
CA TYR A 79 -10.83 9.60 -1.57
C TYR A 79 -11.59 8.45 -2.21
N PHE A 80 -11.10 7.91 -3.31
CA PHE A 80 -11.75 6.77 -3.99
C PHE A 80 -11.85 5.56 -3.05
N LEU A 81 -10.73 5.20 -2.41
CA LEU A 81 -10.69 4.04 -1.50
C LEU A 81 -11.58 4.26 -0.28
N ASP A 82 -11.56 5.47 0.27
CA ASP A 82 -12.40 5.83 1.42
C ASP A 82 -13.89 5.71 1.07
N GLU A 83 -14.30 6.22 -0.08
CA GLU A 83 -15.70 6.14 -0.55
C GLU A 83 -16.15 4.69 -0.75
N LYS A 84 -15.24 3.80 -1.13
CA LYS A 84 -15.54 2.38 -1.32
C LYS A 84 -15.51 1.59 -0.01
N GLY A 85 -15.19 2.24 1.10
CA GLY A 85 -15.16 1.59 2.41
C GLY A 85 -13.89 0.82 2.71
N TYR A 86 -12.84 1.02 1.95
CA TYR A 86 -11.55 0.38 2.21
C TYR A 86 -10.77 1.11 3.29
N GLU A 87 -10.04 0.36 4.10
CA GLU A 87 -9.12 0.93 5.08
C GLU A 87 -7.83 1.33 4.39
N LEU A 88 -7.37 2.55 4.66
CA LEU A 88 -6.12 3.05 4.08
C LEU A 88 -5.35 3.87 5.09
N THR A 89 -4.04 3.92 4.86
CA THR A 89 -3.10 4.72 5.64
C THR A 89 -2.28 5.55 4.67
N VAL A 90 -2.15 6.84 4.94
CA VAL A 90 -1.28 7.73 4.17
C VAL A 90 -0.10 8.08 5.05
N VAL A 91 1.10 7.75 4.60
CA VAL A 91 2.33 7.86 5.38
C VAL A 91 3.18 9.01 4.84
N LEU A 92 3.77 9.78 5.74
CA LEU A 92 4.68 10.85 5.35
C LEU A 92 5.97 10.29 4.74
N PRO A 93 6.56 10.96 3.74
CA PRO A 93 7.76 10.46 3.06
C PRO A 93 8.93 10.16 3.99
N ASN A 94 9.14 10.98 5.03
CA ASN A 94 10.23 10.77 5.96
C ASN A 94 10.12 9.46 6.76
N LYS A 95 8.92 9.00 7.02
CA LYS A 95 8.71 7.72 7.73
C LYS A 95 9.17 6.55 6.87
N ILE A 96 8.85 6.57 5.59
CA ILE A 96 9.29 5.53 4.66
C ILE A 96 10.80 5.59 4.46
N SER A 97 11.37 6.79 4.28
CA SER A 97 12.83 6.96 4.14
C SER A 97 13.58 6.43 5.36
N ASN A 98 13.08 6.75 6.56
CA ASN A 98 13.70 6.27 7.80
C ASN A 98 13.62 4.76 7.92
N TYR A 99 12.49 4.18 7.53
CA TYR A 99 12.32 2.73 7.53
C TYR A 99 13.31 2.08 6.56
N PHE A 100 13.50 2.63 5.37
CA PHE A 100 14.48 2.14 4.39
C PHE A 100 15.88 2.07 4.97
N ARG A 101 16.27 3.07 5.76
CA ARG A 101 17.60 3.11 6.37
C ARG A 101 17.83 1.96 7.36
N THR A 102 16.76 1.41 7.93
CA THR A 102 16.86 0.29 8.87
C THR A 102 16.91 -1.06 8.16
N LEU A 103 16.60 -1.08 6.86
CA LEU A 103 16.65 -2.30 6.06
C LEU A 103 18.02 -2.44 5.42
N ASP A 104 18.52 -3.68 5.37
CA ASP A 104 19.74 -4.00 4.65
C ASP A 104 19.44 -4.21 3.16
N VAL A 105 18.97 -3.14 2.51
CA VAL A 105 18.61 -3.18 1.09
C VAL A 105 19.70 -2.48 0.29
N LYS A 106 20.34 -3.22 -0.60
CA LYS A 106 21.47 -2.72 -1.38
C LYS A 106 21.04 -2.01 -2.67
N THR A 107 19.86 -2.30 -3.20
CA THR A 107 19.40 -1.74 -4.46
C THR A 107 17.95 -1.31 -4.36
N ILE A 108 17.68 -0.04 -4.64
CA ILE A 108 16.32 0.49 -4.63
C ILE A 108 15.92 0.83 -6.06
N THR A 109 14.92 0.13 -6.59
CA THR A 109 14.28 0.43 -7.88
C THR A 109 12.89 0.99 -7.62
N GLY A 110 12.18 1.45 -8.66
CA GLY A 110 10.79 1.89 -8.51
C GLY A 110 9.88 0.80 -7.96
N LYS A 111 10.10 -0.44 -8.38
CA LYS A 111 9.42 -1.61 -7.85
C LYS A 111 9.73 -1.79 -6.37
N THR A 112 10.98 -1.54 -5.98
CA THR A 112 11.43 -1.65 -4.60
C THR A 112 10.77 -0.62 -3.69
N ALA A 113 10.44 0.57 -4.20
CA ALA A 113 9.75 1.59 -3.42
C ALA A 113 8.37 1.10 -2.97
N ALA A 114 7.59 0.53 -3.88
CA ALA A 114 6.29 -0.05 -3.55
C ALA A 114 6.44 -1.23 -2.57
N ASP A 115 7.45 -2.07 -2.79
CA ASP A 115 7.74 -3.20 -1.89
C ASP A 115 8.06 -2.72 -0.48
N ALA A 116 8.83 -1.63 -0.34
CA ALA A 116 9.18 -1.10 0.98
C ALA A 116 7.98 -0.47 1.68
N ILE A 117 7.11 0.20 0.95
CA ILE A 117 5.86 0.72 1.52
C ILE A 117 5.01 -0.43 2.03
N THR A 118 4.95 -1.53 1.28
CA THR A 118 4.24 -2.75 1.67
C THR A 118 4.86 -3.34 2.94
N MET A 119 6.17 -3.50 2.99
CA MET A 119 6.87 -4.01 4.17
C MET A 119 6.67 -3.12 5.38
N PHE A 120 6.73 -1.81 5.20
CA PHE A 120 6.44 -0.86 6.26
C PHE A 120 5.04 -1.11 6.83
N GLY A 121 4.05 -1.26 5.94
CA GLY A 121 2.68 -1.53 6.34
C GLY A 121 2.51 -2.85 7.07
N LEU A 122 3.28 -3.88 6.70
CA LEU A 122 3.21 -5.18 7.35
C LEU A 122 3.83 -5.17 8.75
N GLU A 123 4.92 -4.45 8.93
CA GLU A 123 5.70 -4.49 10.17
C GLU A 123 5.30 -3.43 11.19
N LYS A 124 4.70 -2.33 10.76
CA LYS A 124 4.38 -1.20 11.64
C LYS A 124 2.90 -1.14 11.97
N LYS A 125 2.60 -0.56 13.13
CA LYS A 125 1.23 -0.24 13.50
C LYS A 125 0.77 0.94 12.64
N LEU A 126 -0.37 0.79 11.97
CA LEU A 126 -0.88 1.77 11.02
C LEU A 126 -2.08 2.52 11.58
N GLU A 127 -2.13 3.81 11.28
CA GLU A 127 -3.28 4.64 11.60
C GLU A 127 -4.17 4.75 10.37
N THR A 128 -5.48 4.67 10.57
CA THR A 128 -6.43 4.81 9.47
C THR A 128 -6.53 6.26 9.06
N TRP A 129 -6.38 6.51 7.75
CA TRP A 129 -6.57 7.84 7.17
C TRP A 129 -8.02 8.27 7.30
N LYS A 130 -8.21 9.51 7.71
CA LYS A 130 -9.54 10.11 7.81
C LYS A 130 -9.65 11.26 6.82
N ARG A 131 -10.79 11.30 6.12
CA ARG A 131 -11.06 12.37 5.18
C ARG A 131 -10.99 13.72 5.87
N PRO A 132 -10.24 14.70 5.33
CA PRO A 132 -10.19 16.04 5.90
C PRO A 132 -11.58 16.67 5.98
N LYS A 133 -11.83 17.37 7.08
CA LYS A 133 -13.10 18.08 7.24
C LYS A 133 -13.13 19.27 6.30
N LYS A 134 -14.26 19.49 5.65
CA LYS A 134 -14.48 20.72 4.89
C LYS A 134 -14.71 21.86 5.86
N ILE A 135 -14.05 22.95 5.63
CA ILE A 135 -14.23 24.17 6.41
C ILE A 135 -15.19 25.08 5.66
#